data_29ae3c17fe0666a5d92c701d3a9a7c3b
#
_entry.id   29ae3c17fe0666a5d92c701d3a9a7c3b
#
_cell.length_a   1.000
_cell.length_b   1.000
_cell.length_c   1.000
_cell.angle_alpha   90.00
_cell.angle_beta   90.00
_cell.angle_gamma   90.00
#
_symmetry.space_group_name_H-M   'P 1'
#
loop_
_entity.id
_entity.type
_entity.pdbx_description
1 polymer ?
#
loop_
_entity_poly.entity_id
_entity_poly.type
_entity_poly.pdbx_seq_one_letter_code
_entity_poly.pdbx_strand_id
1 'polypeptide(L)'
;MPISIRKIYSNQTVDIRHEAIWPDKKKEFCILEDDKNGTHFGLYKQEELISIISLFMRENKARIRKMATKPAYQNKGFGSKLICHSISY
;
A
#
# COMPACT_ATOMS: atom_id res chain seq x y z
N MET A 1 9.08 -18.09 5.40
CA MET A 1 9.24 -17.25 4.19
C MET A 1 9.57 -15.83 4.61
N PRO A 2 10.64 -15.27 4.10
CA PRO A 2 11.00 -13.93 4.52
C PRO A 2 10.01 -12.89 3.96
N ILE A 3 9.41 -12.18 4.89
CA ILE A 3 8.51 -11.07 4.60
C ILE A 3 9.14 -9.83 5.20
N SER A 4 9.23 -8.74 4.44
CA SER A 4 9.71 -7.48 4.95
C SER A 4 8.71 -6.37 4.65
N ILE A 5 8.59 -5.42 5.57
CA ILE A 5 7.75 -4.25 5.39
C ILE A 5 8.69 -3.04 5.36
N ARG A 6 8.59 -2.25 4.30
CA ARG A 6 9.48 -1.11 4.06
C ARG A 6 8.67 0.13 3.76
N LYS A 7 9.21 1.29 4.14
CA LYS A 7 8.67 2.55 3.69
C LYS A 7 9.02 2.71 2.21
N ILE A 8 8.03 3.09 1.40
CA ILE A 8 8.21 3.18 -0.05
C ILE A 8 7.72 4.54 -0.55
N TYR A 9 8.04 4.84 -1.80
CA TYR A 9 7.58 6.05 -2.45
C TYR A 9 6.18 5.85 -3.05
N SER A 10 5.44 6.95 -3.21
CA SER A 10 4.07 6.87 -3.72
C SER A 10 4.00 6.22 -5.11
N ASN A 11 4.98 6.47 -5.97
CA ASN A 11 4.97 5.89 -7.31
C ASN A 11 5.07 4.37 -7.30
N GLN A 12 5.59 3.78 -6.21
CA GLN A 12 5.68 2.33 -6.09
C GLN A 12 4.33 1.68 -5.76
N THR A 13 3.33 2.47 -5.35
CA THR A 13 2.01 1.95 -5.02
C THR A 13 1.11 1.81 -6.24
N VAL A 14 1.43 2.49 -7.34
CA VAL A 14 0.52 2.65 -8.48
C VAL A 14 0.18 1.31 -9.13
N ASP A 15 1.16 0.46 -9.38
CA ASP A 15 0.91 -0.81 -10.05
C ASP A 15 -0.04 -1.71 -9.26
N ILE A 16 0.15 -1.79 -7.95
CA ILE A 16 -0.71 -2.62 -7.11
C ILE A 16 -2.10 -2.00 -6.98
N ARG A 17 -2.19 -0.68 -6.84
CA ARG A 17 -3.50 -0.01 -6.85
C ARG A 17 -4.24 -0.30 -8.16
N HIS A 18 -3.54 -0.22 -9.28
CA HIS A 18 -4.14 -0.47 -10.57
C HIS A 18 -4.66 -1.90 -10.67
N GLU A 19 -3.82 -2.86 -10.32
CA GLU A 19 -4.19 -4.27 -10.43
C GLU A 19 -5.32 -4.67 -9.47
N ALA A 20 -5.27 -4.20 -8.22
CA ALA A 20 -6.16 -4.67 -7.17
C ALA A 20 -7.44 -3.84 -7.01
N ILE A 21 -7.37 -2.54 -7.30
CA ILE A 21 -8.51 -1.64 -7.04
C ILE A 21 -9.16 -1.18 -8.34
N TRP A 22 -8.35 -0.75 -9.31
CA TRP A 22 -8.87 -0.15 -10.55
C TRP A 22 -8.26 -0.80 -11.80
N PRO A 23 -8.47 -2.12 -12.01
CA PRO A 23 -7.87 -2.77 -13.17
C PRO A 23 -8.40 -2.26 -14.52
N ASP A 24 -9.60 -1.68 -14.53
CA ASP A 24 -10.23 -1.17 -15.76
C ASP A 24 -9.90 0.30 -16.04
N LYS A 25 -9.08 0.92 -15.20
CA LYS A 25 -8.69 2.31 -15.37
C LYS A 25 -7.25 2.39 -15.84
N LYS A 26 -6.86 3.57 -16.35
CA LYS A 26 -5.46 3.80 -16.69
C LYS A 26 -4.64 3.95 -15.41
N LYS A 27 -3.33 3.67 -15.50
CA LYS A 27 -2.45 3.79 -14.33
C LYS A 27 -2.45 5.20 -13.76
N GLU A 28 -2.58 6.21 -14.59
CA GLU A 28 -2.64 7.61 -14.14
C GLU A 28 -3.80 7.85 -13.17
N PHE A 29 -4.90 7.11 -13.34
CA PHE A 29 -6.04 7.21 -12.43
C PHE A 29 -5.68 6.76 -11.02
N CYS A 30 -4.69 5.89 -10.88
CA CYS A 30 -4.29 5.35 -9.59
C CYS A 30 -3.34 6.27 -8.82
N ILE A 31 -2.91 7.37 -9.43
CA ILE A 31 -2.09 8.38 -8.77
C ILE A 31 -3.02 9.34 -8.06
N LEU A 32 -2.88 9.42 -6.73
CA LEU A 32 -3.75 10.29 -5.94
C LEU A 32 -3.09 11.65 -5.77
N GLU A 33 -3.93 12.69 -5.76
CA GLU A 33 -3.47 14.05 -5.65
C GLU A 33 -2.60 14.30 -4.41
N ASP A 34 -2.96 13.67 -3.29
CA ASP A 34 -2.26 13.86 -2.02
C ASP A 34 -1.15 12.84 -1.77
N ASP A 35 -0.82 11.99 -2.75
CA ASP A 35 0.17 10.94 -2.54
C ASP A 35 1.52 11.45 -2.02
N LYS A 36 1.96 12.60 -2.49
CA LYS A 36 3.24 13.17 -2.08
C LYS A 36 3.26 13.55 -0.60
N ASN A 37 2.10 13.77 0.00
CA ASN A 37 1.99 14.15 1.41
C ASN A 37 1.74 12.94 2.32
N GLY A 38 1.62 11.76 1.74
CA GLY A 38 1.34 10.56 2.50
C GLY A 38 2.59 9.78 2.86
N THR A 39 2.41 8.84 3.77
CA THR A 39 3.43 7.85 4.10
C THR A 39 2.97 6.52 3.56
N HIS A 40 3.84 5.86 2.80
CA HIS A 40 3.48 4.62 2.12
C HIS A 40 4.38 3.49 2.60
N PHE A 41 3.79 2.34 2.86
CA PHE A 41 4.53 1.14 3.22
C PHE A 41 4.21 0.03 2.23
N GLY A 42 5.20 -0.78 1.95
CA GLY A 42 5.04 -1.93 1.10
C GLY A 42 5.47 -3.20 1.83
N LEU A 43 4.74 -4.26 1.62
CA LEU A 43 5.10 -5.59 2.11
C LEU A 43 5.70 -6.38 0.97
N TYR A 44 6.91 -6.85 1.18
CA TYR A 44 7.67 -7.62 0.20
C TYR A 44 7.76 -9.07 0.63
N LYS A 45 7.61 -9.95 -0.34
CA LYS A 45 7.84 -11.37 -0.16
C LYS A 45 8.88 -11.78 -1.19
N GLN A 46 10.07 -12.19 -0.73
CA GLN A 46 11.16 -12.56 -1.64
C GLN A 46 11.46 -11.48 -2.68
N GLU A 47 11.56 -10.23 -2.21
CA GLU A 47 11.87 -9.06 -3.05
C GLU A 47 10.75 -8.65 -4.01
N GLU A 48 9.59 -9.30 -3.95
CA GLU A 48 8.43 -8.89 -4.73
C GLU A 48 7.48 -8.05 -3.86
N LEU A 49 7.14 -6.86 -4.32
CA LEU A 49 6.16 -6.02 -3.64
C LEU A 49 4.77 -6.58 -3.90
N ILE A 50 4.09 -7.04 -2.86
CA ILE A 50 2.80 -7.72 -3.01
C ILE A 50 1.63 -6.99 -2.35
N SER A 51 1.90 -6.07 -1.43
CA SER A 51 0.85 -5.34 -0.74
C SER A 51 1.32 -3.94 -0.38
N ILE A 52 0.40 -2.98 -0.40
CA ILE A 52 0.74 -1.60 -0.06
C ILE A 52 -0.32 -0.99 0.84
N ILE A 53 0.11 0.00 1.62
CA ILE A 53 -0.80 0.81 2.42
C ILE A 53 -0.34 2.26 2.35
N SER A 54 -1.29 3.18 2.26
CA SER A 54 -1.02 4.61 2.21
C SER A 54 -1.70 5.30 3.36
N LEU A 55 -0.92 6.02 4.15
CA LEU A 55 -1.38 6.72 5.34
C LEU A 55 -1.24 8.22 5.14
N PHE A 56 -2.20 8.96 5.66
CA PHE A 56 -2.17 10.41 5.64
C PHE A 56 -2.39 10.93 7.05
N MET A 57 -1.52 11.81 7.50
CA MET A 57 -1.64 12.44 8.81
C MET A 57 -2.50 13.69 8.70
N ARG A 58 -3.46 13.81 9.59
CA ARG A 58 -4.31 15.00 9.65
C ARG A 58 -4.65 15.23 11.12
N GLU A 59 -4.31 16.41 11.63
CA GLU A 59 -4.61 16.81 13.00
C GLU A 59 -4.14 15.77 14.04
N ASN A 60 -2.90 15.29 13.85
CA ASN A 60 -2.26 14.30 14.71
C ASN A 60 -2.91 12.92 14.67
N LYS A 61 -3.72 12.66 13.64
CA LYS A 61 -4.31 11.35 13.44
C LYS A 61 -3.85 10.77 12.11
N ALA A 62 -3.52 9.49 12.12
CA ALA A 62 -3.18 8.78 10.90
C ALA A 62 -4.44 8.18 10.31
N ARG A 63 -4.66 8.39 9.01
CA ARG A 63 -5.79 7.83 8.31
C ARG A 63 -5.31 6.94 7.18
N ILE A 64 -5.84 5.73 7.13
CA ILE A 64 -5.59 4.82 6.02
C ILE A 64 -6.50 5.22 4.87
N ARG A 65 -5.89 5.64 3.75
CA ARG A 65 -6.68 6.05 2.58
C ARG A 65 -6.78 4.96 1.54
N LYS A 66 -5.68 4.25 1.32
CA LYS A 66 -5.66 3.17 0.34
C LYS A 66 -4.85 2.02 0.89
N MET A 67 -5.39 0.82 0.73
CA MET A 67 -4.70 -0.41 1.04
C MET A 67 -5.04 -1.39 -0.06
N ALA A 68 -4.05 -2.02 -0.63
CA ALA A 68 -4.26 -2.95 -1.72
C ALA A 68 -3.25 -4.09 -1.65
N THR A 69 -3.72 -5.28 -2.01
CA THR A 69 -2.88 -6.47 -2.08
C THR A 69 -3.10 -7.10 -3.45
N LYS A 70 -2.01 -7.57 -4.07
CA LYS A 70 -2.13 -8.24 -5.36
C LYS A 70 -3.14 -9.39 -5.25
N PRO A 71 -3.99 -9.59 -6.28
CA PRO A 71 -5.05 -10.61 -6.20
C PRO A 71 -4.54 -12.00 -5.83
N ALA A 72 -3.37 -12.39 -6.31
CA ALA A 72 -2.81 -13.71 -6.00
C ALA A 72 -2.47 -13.89 -4.52
N TYR A 73 -2.37 -12.80 -3.76
CA TYR A 73 -1.95 -12.82 -2.37
C TYR A 73 -3.05 -12.36 -1.41
N GLN A 74 -4.24 -12.13 -1.90
CA GLN A 74 -5.35 -11.70 -1.05
C GLN A 74 -5.82 -12.83 -0.13
N ASN A 75 -6.44 -12.45 0.99
CA ASN A 75 -7.00 -13.38 1.98
C ASN A 75 -5.93 -14.26 2.66
N LYS A 76 -4.69 -13.78 2.74
CA LYS A 76 -3.60 -14.50 3.38
C LYS A 76 -3.01 -13.73 4.59
N GLY A 77 -3.69 -12.67 5.02
CA GLY A 77 -3.27 -11.91 6.20
C GLY A 77 -2.21 -10.85 5.96
N PHE A 78 -1.78 -10.63 4.71
CA PHE A 78 -0.74 -9.65 4.43
C PHE A 78 -1.21 -8.22 4.70
N GLY A 79 -2.45 -7.89 4.35
CA GLY A 79 -2.99 -6.57 4.64
C GLY A 79 -3.03 -6.29 6.13
N SER A 80 -3.40 -7.29 6.93
CA SER A 80 -3.42 -7.16 8.39
C SER A 80 -2.03 -6.89 8.95
N LYS A 81 -1.01 -7.53 8.40
CA LYS A 81 0.37 -7.27 8.82
C LYS A 81 0.79 -5.84 8.54
N LEU A 82 0.40 -5.30 7.38
CA LEU A 82 0.67 -3.90 7.05
C LEU A 82 -0.05 -2.95 8.00
N ILE A 83 -1.30 -3.23 8.32
CA ILE A 83 -2.06 -2.39 9.25
C ILE A 83 -1.39 -2.37 10.62
N CYS A 84 -1.00 -3.51 11.14
CA CYS A 84 -0.34 -3.59 12.43
C CYS A 84 0.98 -2.82 12.45
N HIS A 85 1.77 -2.95 11.39
CA HIS A 85 3.02 -2.20 11.25
C HIS A 85 2.76 -0.70 11.26
N SER A 86 1.75 -0.27 10.50
CA SER A 86 1.44 1.15 10.34
C SER A 86 0.95 1.78 11.64
N ILE A 87 0.19 1.03 12.44
CA ILE A 87 -0.29 1.52 13.75
C ILE A 87 0.89 1.73 14.70
N SER A 88 1.92 0.88 14.61
CA SER A 88 3.10 0.97 15.46
C SER A 88 4.10 2.03 14.98
N TYR A 89 3.90 2.54 13.79
CA TYR A 89 4.80 3.54 13.23
C TYR A 89 4.57 4.90 13.89
#